data_223c15b51bf052a4c000ad7cfd530bed
#
_entry.id   223c15b51bf052a4c000ad7cfd530bed
#
_cell.length_a   1.000
_cell.length_b   1.000
_cell.length_c   1.000
_cell.angle_alpha   90.00
_cell.angle_beta   90.00
_cell.angle_gamma   90.00
#
_symmetry.space_group_name_H-M   'P 1'
#
loop_
_entity.id
_entity.type
_entity.pdbx_description
1 polymer ?
#
loop_
_entity_poly.entity_id
_entity_poly.type
_entity_poly.pdbx_seq_one_letter_code
_entity_poly.pdbx_strand_id
1 'polypeptide(L)'
;MSTLRLLISDSYDPWFNLAVEECIFRQMPATQRVLFLWRNADTVVIGRAQNPWKECNTRRMEEDNVRLARRSSGGGAVFHDLGNTCFTFMAGKPEYEIGRAH
;
A
#
# COMPACT_ATOMS: atom_id res chain seq x y z
N MET A 1 -19.31 -19.89 -1.43
CA MET A 1 -18.43 -19.84 -0.26
C MET A 1 -17.22 -18.99 -0.56
N SER A 2 -16.89 -18.07 0.31
CA SER A 2 -15.71 -17.23 0.12
C SER A 2 -14.46 -17.91 0.69
N THR A 3 -13.33 -17.67 0.07
CA THR A 3 -12.04 -18.18 0.52
C THR A 3 -11.18 -17.01 0.99
N LEU A 4 -10.36 -17.25 1.99
CA LEU A 4 -9.37 -16.28 2.45
C LEU A 4 -7.99 -16.72 1.96
N ARG A 5 -7.30 -15.82 1.28
CA ARG A 5 -5.92 -16.04 0.85
C ARG A 5 -4.99 -15.14 1.65
N LEU A 6 -3.90 -15.74 2.12
CA LEU A 6 -2.85 -15.00 2.78
C LEU A 6 -1.67 -14.86 1.82
N LEU A 7 -1.27 -13.62 1.55
CA LEU A 7 -0.14 -13.32 0.69
C LEU A 7 0.87 -12.49 1.48
N ILE A 8 2.14 -12.84 1.34
CA ILE A 8 3.23 -12.15 2.04
C ILE A 8 4.23 -11.72 1.00
N SER A 9 4.58 -10.42 1.01
CA SER A 9 5.60 -9.92 0.11
C SER A 9 6.99 -10.18 0.65
N ASP A 10 7.89 -10.64 -0.21
CA ASP A 10 9.31 -10.80 0.10
C ASP A 10 10.10 -9.53 -0.16
N SER A 11 9.50 -8.57 -0.85
CA SER A 11 10.17 -7.34 -1.25
C SER A 11 9.99 -6.25 -0.20
N TYR A 12 11.00 -5.41 -0.05
CA TYR A 12 10.91 -4.19 0.77
C TYR A 12 10.82 -2.93 -0.10
N ASP A 13 10.68 -3.11 -1.39
CA ASP A 13 10.54 -2.02 -2.34
C ASP A 13 9.11 -1.47 -2.28
N PRO A 14 8.92 -0.20 -1.88
CA PRO A 14 7.59 0.37 -1.73
C PRO A 14 6.80 0.45 -3.03
N TRP A 15 7.46 0.73 -4.14
CA TRP A 15 6.78 0.81 -5.43
C TRP A 15 6.29 -0.55 -5.87
N PHE A 16 7.10 -1.58 -5.68
CA PHE A 16 6.69 -2.95 -5.97
C PHE A 16 5.51 -3.38 -5.09
N ASN A 17 5.60 -3.14 -3.78
CA ASN A 17 4.57 -3.56 -2.84
C ASN A 17 3.23 -2.85 -3.10
N LEU A 18 3.26 -1.56 -3.39
CA LEU A 18 2.04 -0.82 -3.72
C LEU A 18 1.44 -1.28 -5.05
N ALA A 19 2.28 -1.57 -6.03
CA ALA A 19 1.82 -2.09 -7.31
C ALA A 19 1.19 -3.47 -7.18
N VAL A 20 1.78 -4.34 -6.36
CA VAL A 20 1.24 -5.67 -6.08
C VAL A 20 -0.11 -5.56 -5.37
N GLU A 21 -0.22 -4.69 -4.37
CA GLU A 21 -1.47 -4.45 -3.68
C GLU A 21 -2.58 -4.09 -4.65
N GLU A 22 -2.31 -3.11 -5.52
CA GLU A 22 -3.28 -2.65 -6.51
C GLU A 22 -3.65 -3.76 -7.50
N CYS A 23 -2.66 -4.52 -7.95
CA CYS A 23 -2.88 -5.62 -8.89
C CYS A 23 -3.76 -6.71 -8.28
N ILE A 24 -3.49 -7.09 -7.04
CA ILE A 24 -4.30 -8.09 -6.33
C ILE A 24 -5.75 -7.60 -6.21
N PHE A 25 -5.92 -6.36 -5.80
CA PHE A 25 -7.25 -5.80 -5.59
C PHE A 25 -8.08 -5.80 -6.87
N ARG A 26 -7.44 -5.46 -8.00
CA ARG A 26 -8.14 -5.39 -9.29
C ARG A 26 -8.48 -6.74 -9.88
N GLN A 27 -7.69 -7.76 -9.58
CA GLN A 27 -7.83 -9.08 -10.20
C GLN A 27 -8.50 -10.11 -9.33
N MET A 28 -8.71 -9.83 -8.04
CA MET A 28 -9.30 -10.82 -7.16
C MET A 28 -10.76 -11.08 -7.49
N PRO A 29 -11.19 -12.36 -7.48
CA PRO A 29 -12.61 -12.68 -7.67
C PRO A 29 -13.47 -12.12 -6.53
N ALA A 30 -14.74 -11.84 -6.84
CA ALA A 30 -15.69 -11.29 -5.87
C ALA A 30 -15.91 -12.21 -4.65
N THR A 31 -15.66 -13.49 -4.81
CA THR A 31 -15.83 -14.49 -3.74
C THR A 31 -14.60 -14.68 -2.87
N GLN A 32 -13.48 -14.02 -3.21
CA GLN A 32 -12.25 -14.14 -2.43
C GLN A 32 -12.09 -12.98 -1.46
N ARG A 33 -11.38 -13.28 -0.39
CA ARG A 33 -10.84 -12.28 0.52
C ARG A 33 -9.34 -12.49 0.57
N VAL A 34 -8.59 -11.39 0.62
CA VAL A 34 -7.13 -11.43 0.61
C VAL A 34 -6.60 -10.64 1.79
N LEU A 35 -5.69 -11.23 2.53
CA LEU A 35 -4.88 -10.52 3.51
C LEU A 35 -3.46 -10.46 2.98
N PHE A 36 -2.97 -9.25 2.69
CA PHE A 36 -1.66 -9.03 2.13
C PHE A 36 -0.77 -8.38 3.19
N LEU A 37 0.33 -9.06 3.53
CA LEU A 37 1.30 -8.58 4.49
C LEU A 37 2.56 -8.13 3.76
N TRP A 38 3.06 -6.96 4.12
CA TRP A 38 4.19 -6.36 3.43
C TRP A 38 4.92 -5.36 4.32
N ARG A 39 6.16 -5.07 3.97
CA ARG A 39 6.98 -4.06 4.65
C ARG A 39 7.77 -3.30 3.61
N ASN A 40 8.02 -2.03 3.88
CA ASN A 40 8.84 -1.19 3.02
C ASN A 40 10.10 -0.77 3.76
N ALA A 41 11.20 -0.64 3.02
CA ALA A 41 12.36 0.11 3.49
C ALA A 41 11.94 1.57 3.68
N ASP A 42 12.77 2.37 4.34
CA ASP A 42 12.45 3.74 4.71
C ASP A 42 11.77 4.50 3.58
N THR A 43 10.49 4.80 3.76
CA THR A 43 9.63 5.36 2.72
C THR A 43 8.58 6.25 3.35
N VAL A 44 8.34 7.40 2.73
CA VAL A 44 7.14 8.19 2.99
C VAL A 44 6.12 7.81 1.91
N VAL A 45 4.96 7.34 2.33
CA VAL A 45 3.85 7.00 1.42
C VAL A 45 2.82 8.10 1.52
N ILE A 46 2.53 8.74 0.39
CA ILE A 46 1.55 9.82 0.33
C ILE A 46 0.25 9.33 -0.32
N GLY A 47 -0.82 10.04 -0.02
CA GLY A 47 -2.11 9.76 -0.62
C GLY A 47 -2.14 10.15 -2.10
N ARG A 48 -3.13 9.62 -2.82
CA ARG A 48 -3.25 9.79 -4.26
C ARG A 48 -3.23 11.26 -4.70
N ALA A 49 -3.86 12.13 -3.94
CA ALA A 49 -4.04 13.54 -4.31
C ALA A 49 -3.09 14.50 -3.58
N GLN A 50 -2.18 13.99 -2.75
CA GLN A 50 -1.28 14.87 -2.00
C GLN A 50 -0.14 15.41 -2.86
N ASN A 51 0.28 16.62 -2.53
CA ASN A 51 1.43 17.26 -3.15
C ASN A 51 2.67 16.97 -2.30
N PRO A 52 3.66 16.21 -2.79
CA PRO A 52 4.82 15.84 -1.98
C PRO A 52 5.66 17.03 -1.54
N TRP A 53 5.73 18.09 -2.34
CA TRP A 53 6.51 19.27 -1.97
C TRP A 53 5.87 20.08 -0.85
N LYS A 54 4.56 19.97 -0.66
CA LYS A 54 3.86 20.59 0.46
C LYS A 54 3.89 19.75 1.72
N GLU A 55 3.78 18.43 1.55
CA GLU A 55 3.57 17.51 2.67
C GLU A 55 4.87 16.95 3.22
N CYS A 56 5.94 16.98 2.45
CA CYS A 56 7.19 16.31 2.78
C CYS A 56 8.39 17.23 2.52
N ASN A 57 9.43 17.09 3.32
CA ASN A 57 10.70 17.69 3.01
C ASN A 57 11.47 16.76 2.07
N THR A 58 11.21 16.89 0.76
CA THR A 58 11.77 15.99 -0.24
C THR A 58 13.29 16.04 -0.32
N ARG A 59 13.88 17.22 -0.10
CA ARG A 59 15.32 17.36 -0.08
C ARG A 59 15.95 16.56 1.05
N ARG A 60 15.37 16.66 2.25
CA ARG A 60 15.85 15.93 3.41
C ARG A 60 15.70 14.44 3.22
N MET A 61 14.60 14.02 2.60
CA MET A 61 14.36 12.62 2.29
C MET A 61 15.41 12.05 1.33
N GLU A 62 15.78 12.83 0.33
CA GLU A 62 16.81 12.43 -0.60
C GLU A 62 18.16 12.28 0.09
N GLU A 63 18.52 13.24 0.96
CA GLU A 63 19.74 13.19 1.74
C GLU A 63 19.81 11.98 2.67
N ASP A 64 18.67 11.62 3.28
CA ASP A 64 18.55 10.51 4.21
C ASP A 64 18.24 9.19 3.51
N ASN A 65 18.21 9.18 2.19
CA ASN A 65 17.90 8.01 1.38
C ASN A 65 16.51 7.42 1.69
N VAL A 66 15.56 8.28 1.96
CA VAL A 66 14.17 7.91 2.19
C VAL A 66 13.41 7.99 0.88
N ARG A 67 12.70 6.94 0.53
CA ARG A 67 11.95 6.87 -0.72
C ARG A 67 10.60 7.57 -0.58
N LEU A 68 10.09 8.03 -1.71
CA LEU A 68 8.76 8.62 -1.79
C LEU A 68 7.89 7.78 -2.70
N ALA A 69 6.75 7.37 -2.21
CA ALA A 69 5.80 6.59 -3.01
C ALA A 69 4.39 7.15 -2.84
N ARG A 70 3.59 6.99 -3.87
CA ARG A 70 2.19 7.43 -3.87
C ARG A 70 1.29 6.20 -3.93
N ARG A 71 0.33 6.10 -3.00
CA ARG A 71 -0.65 5.03 -3.06
C ARG A 71 -1.84 5.41 -3.94
N SER A 72 -2.60 4.42 -4.36
CA SER A 72 -3.78 4.63 -5.19
C SER A 72 -4.98 5.15 -4.40
N SER A 73 -4.96 5.00 -3.09
CA SER A 73 -6.03 5.47 -2.21
C SER A 73 -5.73 6.86 -1.66
N GLY A 74 -6.76 7.52 -1.14
CA GLY A 74 -6.61 8.83 -0.51
C GLY A 74 -5.99 8.75 0.86
N GLY A 75 -5.91 9.89 1.54
CA GLY A 75 -5.43 10.00 2.90
C GLY A 75 -4.15 10.82 3.02
N GLY A 76 -3.58 10.82 4.21
CA GLY A 76 -2.39 11.59 4.53
C GLY A 76 -1.08 10.86 4.27
N ALA A 77 0.02 11.53 4.56
CA ALA A 77 1.33 10.95 4.45
C ALA A 77 1.64 10.07 5.67
N VAL A 78 2.28 8.93 5.44
CA VAL A 78 2.73 8.04 6.51
C VAL A 78 4.16 7.58 6.22
N PHE A 79 4.91 7.37 7.28
CA PHE A 79 6.27 6.86 7.17
C PHE A 79 6.27 5.34 7.41
N HIS A 80 6.94 4.61 6.52
CA HIS A 80 7.14 3.17 6.65
C HIS A 80 8.61 2.86 6.85
N ASP A 81 8.91 1.88 7.70
CA ASP A 81 10.24 1.29 7.82
C ASP A 81 10.12 -0.21 8.04
N LEU A 82 11.26 -0.89 8.12
CA LEU A 82 11.27 -2.35 8.26
C LEU A 82 10.80 -2.83 9.63
N GLY A 83 10.69 -1.93 10.61
CA GLY A 83 10.13 -2.25 11.92
C GLY A 83 8.61 -2.32 11.92
N ASN A 84 7.96 -1.85 10.87
CA ASN A 84 6.50 -1.82 10.77
C ASN A 84 6.01 -2.77 9.70
N THR A 85 5.18 -3.72 10.08
CA THR A 85 4.51 -4.59 9.13
C THR A 85 3.20 -3.95 8.73
N CYS A 86 3.01 -3.79 7.43
CA CYS A 86 1.75 -3.31 6.87
C CYS A 86 0.86 -4.50 6.55
N PHE A 87 -0.44 -4.30 6.67
CA PHE A 87 -1.38 -5.31 6.21
C PHE A 87 -2.52 -4.63 5.46
N THR A 88 -3.00 -5.32 4.44
CA THR A 88 -4.13 -4.87 3.64
C THR A 88 -5.13 -6.01 3.57
N PHE A 89 -6.33 -5.75 4.03
CA PHE A 89 -7.44 -6.71 3.91
C PHE A 89 -8.34 -6.27 2.77
N MET A 90 -8.56 -7.18 1.83
CA MET A 90 -9.37 -6.90 0.65
C MET A 90 -10.51 -7.90 0.57
N ALA A 91 -11.71 -7.39 0.33
CA ALA A 91 -12.90 -8.22 0.15
C ALA A 91 -13.59 -7.83 -1.15
N GLY A 92 -13.91 -8.82 -1.97
CA GLY A 92 -14.57 -8.60 -3.23
C GLY A 92 -16.08 -8.42 -3.05
N LYS A 93 -16.63 -7.38 -3.69
CA LYS A 93 -18.08 -7.17 -3.77
C LYS A 93 -18.41 -6.71 -5.18
N PRO A 94 -19.11 -7.51 -5.95
CA PRO A 94 -19.32 -7.21 -7.36
C PRO A 94 -20.20 -5.98 -7.63
N GLU A 95 -20.99 -5.58 -6.66
CA GLU A 95 -21.99 -4.53 -6.84
C GLU A 95 -21.59 -3.18 -6.26
N TYR A 96 -20.51 -3.13 -5.52
CA TYR A 96 -20.11 -1.93 -4.81
C TYR A 96 -18.68 -1.59 -5.11
N GLU A 97 -18.40 -0.32 -4.92
CA GLU A 97 -17.02 0.07 -4.73
C GLU A 97 -16.50 -0.54 -3.43
N ILE A 98 -15.35 -1.16 -3.50
CA ILE A 98 -14.80 -1.92 -2.38
C ILE A 98 -13.77 -1.09 -1.66
N GLY A 99 -13.93 -0.98 -0.34
CA GLY A 99 -12.94 -0.34 0.51
C GLY A 99 -11.78 -1.28 0.78
N ARG A 100 -10.62 -0.68 1.01
CA ARG A 100 -9.41 -1.38 1.47
C ARG A 100 -9.10 -0.94 2.88
N ALA A 101 -8.81 -1.92 3.75
CA ALA A 101 -8.33 -1.64 5.09
C ALA A 101 -6.81 -1.77 5.11
N HIS A 102 -6.14 -0.81 5.70
CA HIS A 102 -4.69 -0.79 5.80
C HIS A 102 -4.26 -0.84 7.25
#